data_90a91b29ecf8723b2075ffd386ae24d7
#
_entry.id   90a91b29ecf8723b2075ffd386ae24d7
#
_cell.length_a   1.000
_cell.length_b   1.000
_cell.length_c   1.000
_cell.angle_alpha   90.00
_cell.angle_beta   90.00
_cell.angle_gamma   90.00
#
_symmetry.space_group_name_H-M   'P 1'
#
loop_
_entity.id
_entity.type
_entity.pdbx_description
1 polymer ?
#
loop_
_entity_poly.entity_id
_entity_poly.type
_entity_poly.pdbx_seq_one_letter_code
_entity_poly.pdbx_strand_id
1 'polypeptide(L)'
;MATRSNARVMWRMLGLAKPLAGWMVLAVACGVAGFCCATGVPVLAAEAALSAVEAGSLPWTLGTTVAVLAVMAVARGVLHYVEQRCNHYIAFKLLAHVRDLVFGALRRLTPAKLAGSDSGALISTVTADVELLEVFYAHTISPICIAVLMTVVMGAFLGGIHPVLAAVALASYALVGIAVPVAVSRASGGEGRRSRDLAAWLSGFVLDGLRGLGEVLQYGAGASRLEELDRRSAELVASQRKLRARGAAGQATTTGAIMVLSCAQMLLAVWLAGAGLVTAEGAVLATVATFSSFGPFVALANLGSTLQGTLAAGNRVLDILDEEPLVAEVPDSEGRHPGFDGIAAEDVSFSYAGGSSADGVSASGEKILDHASVGVEPGQIVGIQGKSGSGKSTLCRLLMRFWDVDRGRVALSGTDVREVATSALRDAEAFVEQDTHLFHDSIRDNLLIARPDATGEELEVACRAASVHDFICSLPNGYDTMVGELGDTLSGGERQRLGLARAFLHDAPLLLLDEPTSNLDSLNEAQILKSLSDQRGHRAVVLISHRPSTMAIADKTYSMDQGRVS
;
A
#
# COMPACT_ATOMS: atom_id res chain seq x y z
N MET A 1 -5.93 -10.70 14.14
CA MET A 1 -5.70 -9.24 14.27
C MET A 1 -6.91 -8.57 14.91
N ALA A 2 -6.72 -7.79 15.98
CA ALA A 2 -7.83 -7.05 16.61
C ALA A 2 -8.27 -5.94 15.65
N THR A 3 -9.55 -5.94 15.25
CA THR A 3 -10.11 -4.89 14.38
C THR A 3 -10.10 -3.57 15.14
N ARG A 4 -9.26 -2.62 14.69
CA ARG A 4 -9.24 -1.25 15.25
C ARG A 4 -10.60 -0.61 15.04
N SER A 5 -11.08 0.17 16.01
CA SER A 5 -12.28 0.98 15.81
C SER A 5 -12.04 2.04 14.72
N ASN A 6 -13.06 2.35 13.93
CA ASN A 6 -12.97 3.38 12.88
C ASN A 6 -12.47 4.74 13.42
N ALA A 7 -12.84 5.09 14.65
CA ALA A 7 -12.35 6.30 15.32
C ALA A 7 -10.83 6.25 15.56
N ARG A 8 -10.28 5.10 15.98
CA ARG A 8 -8.84 4.93 16.19
C ARG A 8 -8.07 5.04 14.88
N VAL A 9 -8.58 4.42 13.79
CA VAL A 9 -7.99 4.55 12.45
C VAL A 9 -7.95 6.01 12.03
N MET A 10 -9.07 6.73 12.15
CA MET A 10 -9.17 8.14 11.80
C MET A 10 -8.19 9.03 12.58
N TRP A 11 -8.06 8.83 13.90
CA TRP A 11 -7.11 9.59 14.73
C TRP A 11 -5.65 9.30 14.38
N ARG A 12 -5.31 8.05 14.09
CA ARG A 12 -3.95 7.69 13.64
C ARG A 12 -3.61 8.32 12.29
N MET A 13 -4.54 8.28 11.34
CA MET A 13 -4.36 8.93 10.04
C MET A 13 -4.24 10.45 10.16
N LEU A 14 -5.03 11.10 11.02
CA LEU A 14 -4.87 12.52 11.35
C LEU A 14 -3.47 12.83 11.90
N GLY A 15 -2.92 11.94 12.71
CA GLY A 15 -1.55 12.05 13.23
C GLY A 15 -0.49 12.13 12.12
N LEU A 16 -0.66 11.38 11.04
CA LEU A 16 0.24 11.42 9.88
C LEU A 16 0.18 12.77 9.14
N ALA A 17 -0.95 13.48 9.21
CA ALA A 17 -1.13 14.79 8.57
C ALA A 17 -0.54 15.96 9.38
N LYS A 18 -0.07 15.74 10.62
CA LYS A 18 0.46 16.78 11.50
C LYS A 18 1.50 17.71 10.87
N PRO A 19 2.47 17.24 10.04
CA PRO A 19 3.44 18.11 9.39
C PRO A 19 2.83 19.15 8.42
N LEU A 20 1.61 18.90 7.92
CA LEU A 20 0.91 19.76 6.96
C LEU A 20 -0.27 20.52 7.58
N ALA A 21 -0.35 20.59 8.92
CA ALA A 21 -1.44 21.24 9.66
C ALA A 21 -1.63 22.72 9.25
N GLY A 22 -0.56 23.46 8.93
CA GLY A 22 -0.65 24.85 8.48
C GLY A 22 -1.43 24.98 7.16
N TRP A 23 -1.19 24.10 6.20
CA TRP A 23 -1.94 24.05 4.94
C TRP A 23 -3.40 23.66 5.15
N MET A 24 -3.67 22.75 6.12
CA MET A 24 -5.04 22.37 6.49
C MET A 24 -5.82 23.54 7.08
N VAL A 25 -5.20 24.31 7.97
CA VAL A 25 -5.81 25.53 8.53
C VAL A 25 -6.12 26.54 7.42
N LEU A 26 -5.19 26.76 6.49
CA LEU A 26 -5.42 27.65 5.35
C LEU A 26 -6.57 27.17 4.46
N ALA A 27 -6.63 25.87 4.14
CA ALA A 27 -7.71 25.29 3.36
C ALA A 27 -9.07 25.49 4.04
N VAL A 28 -9.16 25.21 5.34
CA VAL A 28 -10.39 25.40 6.14
C VAL A 28 -10.80 26.86 6.20
N ALA A 29 -9.85 27.78 6.43
CA ALA A 29 -10.11 29.22 6.47
C ALA A 29 -10.65 29.74 5.13
N CYS A 30 -9.99 29.36 4.02
CA CYS A 30 -10.46 29.70 2.67
C CYS A 30 -11.82 29.09 2.37
N GLY A 31 -12.08 27.83 2.79
CA GLY A 31 -13.36 27.17 2.63
C GLY A 31 -14.49 27.88 3.37
N VAL A 32 -14.28 28.21 4.66
CA VAL A 32 -15.26 28.96 5.46
C VAL A 32 -15.53 30.33 4.86
N ALA A 33 -14.50 31.12 4.55
CA ALA A 33 -14.66 32.43 3.92
C ALA A 33 -15.37 32.31 2.57
N GLY A 34 -15.03 31.30 1.77
CA GLY A 34 -15.68 31.02 0.50
C GLY A 34 -17.17 30.68 0.64
N PHE A 35 -17.56 29.86 1.64
CA PHE A 35 -18.97 29.57 1.91
C PHE A 35 -19.71 30.74 2.52
N CYS A 36 -19.06 31.60 3.32
CA CYS A 36 -19.62 32.88 3.76
C CYS A 36 -19.94 33.77 2.56
N CYS A 37 -19.04 33.88 1.59
CA CYS A 37 -19.32 34.60 0.34
C CYS A 37 -20.47 33.96 -0.43
N ALA A 38 -20.50 32.63 -0.57
CA ALA A 38 -21.55 31.91 -1.30
C ALA A 38 -22.96 32.11 -0.70
N THR A 39 -23.04 32.16 0.63
CA THR A 39 -24.28 32.43 1.36
C THR A 39 -24.56 33.94 1.40
N GLY A 40 -23.56 34.78 1.55
CA GLY A 40 -23.71 36.23 1.62
C GLY A 40 -24.16 36.88 0.34
N VAL A 41 -23.76 36.36 -0.84
CA VAL A 41 -24.19 36.90 -2.13
C VAL A 41 -25.72 36.90 -2.29
N PRO A 42 -26.44 35.79 -2.16
CA PRO A 42 -27.91 35.80 -2.26
C PRO A 42 -28.62 36.56 -1.12
N VAL A 43 -28.03 36.55 0.10
CA VAL A 43 -28.55 37.32 1.23
C VAL A 43 -28.45 38.83 0.96
N LEU A 44 -27.29 39.32 0.54
CA LEU A 44 -27.11 40.74 0.21
C LEU A 44 -27.92 41.15 -1.01
N ALA A 45 -28.10 40.27 -2.00
CA ALA A 45 -28.98 40.54 -3.15
C ALA A 45 -30.45 40.65 -2.74
N ALA A 46 -30.90 39.79 -1.80
CA ALA A 46 -32.27 39.89 -1.25
C ALA A 46 -32.45 41.18 -0.46
N GLU A 47 -31.48 41.57 0.34
CA GLU A 47 -31.50 42.85 1.08
C GLU A 47 -31.56 44.07 0.14
N ALA A 48 -30.77 44.06 -0.93
CA ALA A 48 -30.81 45.11 -1.94
C ALA A 48 -32.16 45.19 -2.64
N ALA A 49 -32.80 44.06 -2.92
CA ALA A 49 -34.13 44.01 -3.50
C ALA A 49 -35.22 44.57 -2.55
N LEU A 50 -35.13 44.22 -1.26
CA LEU A 50 -36.00 44.74 -0.22
C LEU A 50 -35.82 46.25 -0.04
N SER A 51 -34.61 46.75 -0.06
CA SER A 51 -34.30 48.20 0.05
C SER A 51 -34.82 48.99 -1.16
N ALA A 52 -34.85 48.38 -2.34
CA ALA A 52 -35.41 49.04 -3.55
C ALA A 52 -36.93 49.22 -3.50
N VAL A 53 -37.64 48.44 -2.67
CA VAL A 53 -39.09 48.55 -2.44
C VAL A 53 -39.42 49.21 -1.08
N GLU A 54 -38.43 49.92 -0.49
CA GLU A 54 -38.53 50.61 0.81
C GLU A 54 -38.86 49.67 2.01
N ALA A 55 -38.63 48.37 1.84
CA ALA A 55 -38.87 47.35 2.86
C ALA A 55 -37.57 46.83 3.53
N GLY A 56 -36.39 47.36 3.15
CA GLY A 56 -35.08 46.97 3.65
C GLY A 56 -34.34 48.12 4.33
N SER A 57 -33.23 47.79 5.03
CA SER A 57 -32.47 48.73 5.85
C SER A 57 -31.05 49.02 5.31
N LEU A 58 -30.76 48.70 4.02
CA LEU A 58 -29.43 48.78 3.46
C LEU A 58 -28.92 50.24 3.40
N PRO A 59 -27.79 50.56 4.05
CA PRO A 59 -27.27 51.94 4.11
C PRO A 59 -26.50 52.37 2.85
N TRP A 60 -26.38 51.47 1.84
CA TRP A 60 -25.49 51.61 0.68
C TRP A 60 -26.28 51.96 -0.59
N THR A 61 -25.63 52.64 -1.52
CA THR A 61 -26.22 52.86 -2.86
C THR A 61 -26.26 51.57 -3.66
N LEU A 62 -27.18 51.47 -4.61
CA LEU A 62 -27.27 50.29 -5.50
C LEU A 62 -25.92 49.98 -6.20
N GLY A 63 -25.21 51.02 -6.65
CA GLY A 63 -23.91 50.86 -7.28
C GLY A 63 -22.86 50.22 -6.34
N THR A 64 -22.82 50.65 -5.08
CA THR A 64 -21.96 50.07 -4.06
C THR A 64 -22.32 48.61 -3.79
N THR A 65 -23.59 48.29 -3.68
CA THR A 65 -24.07 46.92 -3.46
C THR A 65 -23.70 46.00 -4.61
N VAL A 66 -23.88 46.42 -5.86
CA VAL A 66 -23.46 45.65 -7.05
C VAL A 66 -21.95 45.43 -7.06
N ALA A 67 -21.15 46.43 -6.71
CA ALA A 67 -19.70 46.30 -6.61
C ALA A 67 -19.30 45.29 -5.52
N VAL A 68 -19.93 45.32 -4.33
CA VAL A 68 -19.65 44.34 -3.24
C VAL A 68 -20.05 42.94 -3.68
N LEU A 69 -21.23 42.75 -4.31
CA LEU A 69 -21.66 41.45 -4.84
C LEU A 69 -20.65 40.89 -5.87
N ALA A 70 -20.17 41.75 -6.79
CA ALA A 70 -19.18 41.35 -7.77
C ALA A 70 -17.86 40.92 -7.10
N VAL A 71 -17.38 41.70 -6.12
CA VAL A 71 -16.17 41.33 -5.33
C VAL A 71 -16.37 40.01 -4.58
N MET A 72 -17.50 39.80 -3.91
CA MET A 72 -17.81 38.55 -3.20
C MET A 72 -17.89 37.36 -4.15
N ALA A 73 -18.47 37.51 -5.33
CA ALA A 73 -18.55 36.46 -6.33
C ALA A 73 -17.17 36.04 -6.84
N VAL A 74 -16.31 37.02 -7.15
CA VAL A 74 -14.91 36.75 -7.54
C VAL A 74 -14.13 36.12 -6.37
N ALA A 75 -14.26 36.70 -5.16
CA ALA A 75 -13.62 36.16 -3.96
C ALA A 75 -14.04 34.70 -3.69
N ARG A 76 -15.31 34.35 -3.87
CA ARG A 76 -15.80 32.97 -3.76
C ARG A 76 -15.06 32.03 -4.70
N GLY A 77 -14.87 32.42 -5.96
CA GLY A 77 -14.15 31.62 -6.95
C GLY A 77 -12.68 31.42 -6.57
N VAL A 78 -11.99 32.51 -6.20
CA VAL A 78 -10.57 32.47 -5.80
C VAL A 78 -10.38 31.65 -4.52
N LEU A 79 -11.20 31.89 -3.49
CA LEU A 79 -11.13 31.16 -2.22
C LEU A 79 -11.37 29.67 -2.40
N HIS A 80 -12.36 29.29 -3.23
CA HIS A 80 -12.63 27.89 -3.54
C HIS A 80 -11.47 27.25 -4.30
N TYR A 81 -10.87 27.96 -5.27
CA TYR A 81 -9.68 27.46 -5.97
C TYR A 81 -8.52 27.23 -5.01
N VAL A 82 -8.22 28.19 -4.11
CA VAL A 82 -7.15 28.06 -3.11
C VAL A 82 -7.44 26.91 -2.15
N GLU A 83 -8.67 26.78 -1.66
CA GLU A 83 -9.11 25.65 -0.82
C GLU A 83 -8.80 24.31 -1.50
N GLN A 84 -9.27 24.12 -2.75
CA GLN A 84 -9.07 22.86 -3.49
C GLN A 84 -7.59 22.61 -3.77
N ARG A 85 -6.85 23.63 -4.17
CA ARG A 85 -5.40 23.50 -4.39
C ARG A 85 -4.65 23.08 -3.11
N CYS A 86 -5.01 23.65 -1.95
CA CYS A 86 -4.43 23.25 -0.67
C CYS A 86 -4.79 21.81 -0.31
N ASN A 87 -6.06 21.40 -0.48
CA ASN A 87 -6.52 20.05 -0.19
C ASN A 87 -5.78 19.00 -1.04
N HIS A 88 -5.64 19.20 -2.34
CA HIS A 88 -4.90 18.29 -3.21
C HIS A 88 -3.39 18.30 -2.92
N TYR A 89 -2.79 19.48 -2.63
CA TYR A 89 -1.39 19.53 -2.24
C TYR A 89 -1.11 18.71 -0.97
N ILE A 90 -1.97 18.85 0.05
CA ILE A 90 -1.89 18.06 1.28
C ILE A 90 -2.00 16.57 0.96
N ALA A 91 -3.00 16.18 0.17
CA ALA A 91 -3.24 14.79 -0.18
C ALA A 91 -2.02 14.17 -0.88
N PHE A 92 -1.52 14.76 -1.97
CA PHE A 92 -0.37 14.22 -2.70
C PHE A 92 0.92 14.16 -1.86
N LYS A 93 1.15 15.19 -1.02
CA LYS A 93 2.33 15.20 -0.13
C LYS A 93 2.24 14.10 0.93
N LEU A 94 1.04 13.86 1.46
CA LEU A 94 0.80 12.78 2.44
C LEU A 94 0.84 11.40 1.79
N LEU A 95 0.31 11.23 0.56
CA LEU A 95 0.44 9.98 -0.17
C LEU A 95 1.91 9.57 -0.36
N ALA A 96 2.77 10.52 -0.80
CA ALA A 96 4.20 10.27 -0.92
C ALA A 96 4.79 9.84 0.43
N HIS A 97 4.50 10.59 1.50
CA HIS A 97 4.99 10.28 2.84
C HIS A 97 4.50 8.91 3.36
N VAL A 98 3.24 8.56 3.14
CA VAL A 98 2.69 7.26 3.53
C VAL A 98 3.36 6.13 2.73
N ARG A 99 3.60 6.33 1.41
CA ARG A 99 4.34 5.34 0.60
C ARG A 99 5.76 5.11 1.14
N ASP A 100 6.48 6.17 1.50
CA ASP A 100 7.81 6.05 2.11
C ASP A 100 7.77 5.27 3.43
N LEU A 101 6.79 5.56 4.29
CA LEU A 101 6.61 4.84 5.55
C LEU A 101 6.29 3.35 5.32
N VAL A 102 5.37 3.05 4.40
CA VAL A 102 4.97 1.67 4.07
C VAL A 102 6.15 0.92 3.46
N PHE A 103 6.91 1.55 2.54
CA PHE A 103 8.11 0.93 1.97
C PHE A 103 9.17 0.66 3.04
N GLY A 104 9.41 1.62 3.94
CA GLY A 104 10.30 1.44 5.07
C GLY A 104 9.87 0.32 6.03
N ALA A 105 8.55 0.18 6.27
CA ALA A 105 8.00 -0.93 7.06
C ALA A 105 8.18 -2.28 6.35
N LEU A 106 7.83 -2.36 5.06
CA LEU A 106 7.99 -3.58 4.27
C LEU A 106 9.45 -4.03 4.23
N ARG A 107 10.40 -3.12 4.06
CA ARG A 107 11.84 -3.42 4.08
C ARG A 107 12.26 -4.10 5.39
N ARG A 108 11.71 -3.66 6.53
CA ARG A 108 12.00 -4.27 7.84
C ARG A 108 11.29 -5.61 8.05
N LEU A 109 10.13 -5.81 7.40
CA LEU A 109 9.32 -7.02 7.53
C LEU A 109 9.78 -8.15 6.59
N THR A 110 10.54 -7.82 5.54
CA THR A 110 11.04 -8.80 4.57
C THR A 110 12.33 -9.46 5.08
N PRO A 111 12.62 -10.70 4.62
CA PRO A 111 11.88 -11.52 3.65
C PRO A 111 10.70 -12.30 4.26
N ALA A 112 10.63 -12.44 5.58
CA ALA A 112 9.66 -13.30 6.27
C ALA A 112 8.20 -12.94 5.91
N LYS A 113 7.88 -11.65 5.75
CA LYS A 113 6.54 -11.20 5.35
C LYS A 113 6.14 -11.66 3.96
N LEU A 114 7.06 -11.61 2.99
CA LEU A 114 6.77 -12.01 1.62
C LEU A 114 6.54 -13.52 1.49
N ALA A 115 7.28 -14.32 2.25
CA ALA A 115 7.16 -15.78 2.22
C ALA A 115 5.79 -16.30 2.71
N GLY A 116 5.08 -15.51 3.53
CA GLY A 116 3.78 -15.90 4.11
C GLY A 116 2.58 -15.14 3.58
N SER A 117 2.74 -14.20 2.65
CA SER A 117 1.66 -13.33 2.21
C SER A 117 1.47 -13.33 0.68
N ASP A 118 0.22 -13.10 0.27
CA ASP A 118 -0.10 -12.87 -1.14
C ASP A 118 0.57 -11.56 -1.60
N SER A 119 1.58 -11.66 -2.43
CA SER A 119 2.31 -10.52 -3.01
C SER A 119 1.37 -9.55 -3.72
N GLY A 120 0.31 -10.05 -4.35
CA GLY A 120 -0.72 -9.22 -5.00
C GLY A 120 -1.49 -8.36 -4.00
N ALA A 121 -1.79 -8.90 -2.81
CA ALA A 121 -2.45 -8.14 -1.74
C ALA A 121 -1.54 -7.02 -1.20
N LEU A 122 -0.24 -7.26 -1.05
CA LEU A 122 0.73 -6.25 -0.62
C LEU A 122 0.88 -5.14 -1.66
N ILE A 123 1.02 -5.49 -2.94
CA ILE A 123 1.08 -4.50 -4.04
C ILE A 123 -0.20 -3.66 -4.05
N SER A 124 -1.38 -4.28 -3.91
CA SER A 124 -2.66 -3.56 -3.83
C SER A 124 -2.70 -2.58 -2.66
N THR A 125 -2.13 -2.95 -1.50
CA THR A 125 -2.09 -2.07 -0.33
C THR A 125 -1.15 -0.87 -0.56
N VAL A 126 0.03 -1.08 -1.14
CA VAL A 126 0.99 -0.01 -1.42
C VAL A 126 0.50 0.95 -2.51
N THR A 127 -0.30 0.47 -3.47
CA THR A 127 -0.82 1.27 -4.58
C THR A 127 -2.25 1.74 -4.30
N ALA A 128 -3.23 0.87 -4.48
CA ALA A 128 -4.64 1.22 -4.46
C ALA A 128 -5.15 1.68 -3.08
N ASP A 129 -4.71 1.04 -1.99
CA ASP A 129 -5.15 1.45 -0.65
C ASP A 129 -4.55 2.80 -0.26
N VAL A 130 -3.28 3.04 -0.56
CA VAL A 130 -2.66 4.35 -0.31
C VAL A 130 -3.37 5.43 -1.13
N GLU A 131 -3.70 5.18 -2.42
CA GLU A 131 -4.47 6.12 -3.24
C GLU A 131 -5.85 6.44 -2.66
N LEU A 132 -6.55 5.45 -2.08
CA LEU A 132 -7.82 5.70 -1.40
C LEU A 132 -7.71 6.66 -0.21
N LEU A 133 -6.52 6.82 0.38
CA LEU A 133 -6.29 7.78 1.46
C LEU A 133 -6.35 9.24 0.97
N GLU A 134 -6.19 9.50 -0.33
CA GLU A 134 -6.41 10.83 -0.91
C GLU A 134 -7.81 11.34 -0.55
N VAL A 135 -8.83 10.50 -0.67
CA VAL A 135 -10.22 10.84 -0.33
C VAL A 135 -10.35 11.28 1.12
N PHE A 136 -9.60 10.65 2.04
CA PHE A 136 -9.61 11.04 3.45
C PHE A 136 -9.00 12.42 3.66
N TYR A 137 -7.84 12.67 3.10
CA TYR A 137 -7.11 13.91 3.35
C TYR A 137 -7.68 15.11 2.58
N ALA A 138 -8.04 14.93 1.30
CA ALA A 138 -8.57 16.01 0.48
C ALA A 138 -10.06 16.27 0.69
N HIS A 139 -10.85 15.23 0.92
CA HIS A 139 -12.31 15.32 0.84
C HIS A 139 -13.05 14.98 2.14
N THR A 140 -12.35 14.64 3.23
CA THR A 140 -13.02 14.31 4.50
C THR A 140 -12.72 15.34 5.58
N ILE A 141 -11.45 15.64 5.85
CA ILE A 141 -11.05 16.47 7.00
C ILE A 141 -11.52 17.92 6.83
N SER A 142 -11.13 18.57 5.71
CA SER A 142 -11.47 19.98 5.44
C SER A 142 -13.00 20.20 5.39
N PRO A 143 -13.80 19.41 4.66
CA PRO A 143 -15.26 19.56 4.64
C PRO A 143 -15.92 19.40 6.01
N ILE A 144 -15.43 18.46 6.86
CA ILE A 144 -15.96 18.33 8.23
C ILE A 144 -15.68 19.59 9.04
N CYS A 145 -14.45 20.10 9.04
CA CYS A 145 -14.10 21.32 9.76
C CYS A 145 -14.87 22.54 9.25
N ILE A 146 -15.01 22.68 7.92
CA ILE A 146 -15.78 23.75 7.28
C ILE A 146 -17.25 23.66 7.71
N ALA A 147 -17.87 22.48 7.66
CA ALA A 147 -19.26 22.31 8.06
C ALA A 147 -19.51 22.67 9.53
N VAL A 148 -18.60 22.25 10.43
CA VAL A 148 -18.69 22.61 11.86
C VAL A 148 -18.60 24.13 12.05
N LEU A 149 -17.64 24.79 11.41
CA LEU A 149 -17.48 26.24 11.53
C LEU A 149 -18.64 27.00 10.89
N MET A 150 -19.13 26.55 9.74
CA MET A 150 -20.32 27.14 9.10
C MET A 150 -21.59 26.92 9.93
N THR A 151 -21.69 25.81 10.67
CA THR A 151 -22.79 25.61 11.63
C THR A 151 -22.78 26.69 12.70
N VAL A 152 -21.61 27.05 13.21
CA VAL A 152 -21.48 28.14 14.21
C VAL A 152 -21.80 29.50 13.58
N VAL A 153 -21.26 29.80 12.40
CA VAL A 153 -21.51 31.08 11.71
C VAL A 153 -23.00 31.27 11.40
N MET A 154 -23.64 30.24 10.83
CA MET A 154 -25.07 30.30 10.49
C MET A 154 -25.96 30.30 11.72
N GLY A 155 -25.57 29.55 12.76
CA GLY A 155 -26.25 29.58 14.07
C GLY A 155 -26.25 30.96 14.70
N ALA A 156 -25.10 31.66 14.65
CA ALA A 156 -24.98 33.03 15.14
C ALA A 156 -25.79 34.02 14.28
N PHE A 157 -25.72 33.92 12.96
CA PHE A 157 -26.44 34.80 12.04
C PHE A 157 -27.96 34.67 12.21
N LEU A 158 -28.50 33.44 12.13
CA LEU A 158 -29.93 33.18 12.27
C LEU A 158 -30.42 33.41 13.71
N GLY A 159 -29.57 33.14 14.72
CA GLY A 159 -29.85 33.42 16.12
C GLY A 159 -29.96 34.90 16.44
N GLY A 160 -29.25 35.75 15.71
CA GLY A 160 -29.39 37.20 15.75
C GLY A 160 -30.71 37.71 15.21
N ILE A 161 -31.35 36.95 14.31
CA ILE A 161 -32.69 37.24 13.82
C ILE A 161 -33.74 36.69 14.81
N HIS A 162 -33.70 35.38 15.09
CA HIS A 162 -34.57 34.75 16.07
C HIS A 162 -34.04 33.35 16.50
N PRO A 163 -34.01 33.01 17.78
CA PRO A 163 -33.43 31.75 18.26
C PRO A 163 -34.08 30.49 17.71
N VAL A 164 -35.37 30.51 17.46
CA VAL A 164 -36.11 29.36 16.90
C VAL A 164 -35.69 29.08 15.46
N LEU A 165 -35.43 30.12 14.63
CA LEU A 165 -34.92 29.97 13.27
C LEU A 165 -33.54 29.32 13.28
N ALA A 166 -32.66 29.74 14.20
CA ALA A 166 -31.34 29.08 14.39
C ALA A 166 -31.50 27.62 14.79
N ALA A 167 -32.35 27.30 15.77
CA ALA A 167 -32.55 25.92 16.23
C ALA A 167 -33.03 24.99 15.12
N VAL A 168 -34.00 25.43 14.27
CA VAL A 168 -34.48 24.64 13.15
C VAL A 168 -33.41 24.46 12.07
N ALA A 169 -32.66 25.53 11.77
CA ALA A 169 -31.53 25.42 10.82
C ALA A 169 -30.46 24.45 11.30
N LEU A 170 -30.06 24.53 12.58
CA LEU A 170 -29.08 23.61 13.19
C LEU A 170 -29.57 22.15 13.16
N ALA A 171 -30.86 21.91 13.46
CA ALA A 171 -31.46 20.58 13.33
C ALA A 171 -31.44 20.09 11.86
N SER A 172 -31.71 20.99 10.92
CA SER A 172 -31.66 20.70 9.47
C SER A 172 -30.23 20.33 9.02
N TYR A 173 -29.22 21.06 9.48
CA TYR A 173 -27.81 20.76 9.17
C TYR A 173 -27.38 19.42 9.76
N ALA A 174 -27.80 19.11 11.00
CA ALA A 174 -27.53 17.80 11.61
C ALA A 174 -28.23 16.66 10.84
N LEU A 175 -29.47 16.87 10.40
CA LEU A 175 -30.19 15.87 9.62
C LEU A 175 -29.51 15.60 8.28
N VAL A 176 -29.17 16.64 7.51
CA VAL A 176 -28.54 16.52 6.19
C VAL A 176 -27.08 16.07 6.27
N GLY A 177 -26.29 16.62 7.22
CA GLY A 177 -24.85 16.37 7.31
C GLY A 177 -24.47 15.11 8.12
N ILE A 178 -25.39 14.59 8.95
CA ILE A 178 -25.08 13.41 9.80
C ILE A 178 -26.08 12.28 9.58
N ALA A 179 -27.39 12.52 9.76
CA ALA A 179 -28.37 11.45 9.77
C ALA A 179 -28.52 10.79 8.39
N VAL A 180 -28.62 11.59 7.31
CA VAL A 180 -28.73 11.08 5.94
C VAL A 180 -27.50 10.30 5.52
N PRO A 181 -26.22 10.80 5.65
CA PRO A 181 -25.03 10.04 5.30
C PRO A 181 -24.91 8.73 6.07
N VAL A 182 -25.21 8.72 7.37
CA VAL A 182 -25.17 7.50 8.19
C VAL A 182 -26.20 6.47 7.70
N ALA A 183 -27.42 6.89 7.37
CA ALA A 183 -28.46 6.01 6.85
C ALA A 183 -28.04 5.41 5.49
N VAL A 184 -27.55 6.25 4.56
CA VAL A 184 -27.08 5.83 3.23
C VAL A 184 -25.89 4.88 3.35
N SER A 185 -24.91 5.18 4.22
CA SER A 185 -23.74 4.34 4.46
C SER A 185 -24.13 2.95 4.98
N ARG A 186 -25.04 2.88 5.96
CA ARG A 186 -25.56 1.61 6.48
C ARG A 186 -26.27 0.79 5.42
N ALA A 187 -27.10 1.44 4.60
CA ALA A 187 -27.84 0.78 3.53
C ALA A 187 -26.94 0.25 2.39
N SER A 188 -25.80 0.89 2.14
CA SER A 188 -24.92 0.59 0.99
C SER A 188 -23.74 -0.32 1.32
N GLY A 189 -23.35 -0.47 2.59
CA GLY A 189 -22.10 -1.11 3.01
C GLY A 189 -21.94 -2.57 2.55
N GLY A 190 -23.01 -3.37 2.57
CA GLY A 190 -22.98 -4.77 2.14
C GLY A 190 -22.76 -4.91 0.62
N GLU A 191 -23.46 -4.11 -0.18
CA GLU A 191 -23.36 -4.15 -1.64
C GLU A 191 -22.02 -3.62 -2.15
N GLY A 192 -21.45 -2.61 -1.49
CA GLY A 192 -20.14 -2.08 -1.83
C GLY A 192 -19.03 -3.11 -1.62
N ARG A 193 -19.12 -3.93 -0.57
CA ARG A 193 -18.20 -5.04 -0.32
C ARG A 193 -18.35 -6.11 -1.40
N ARG A 194 -19.57 -6.58 -1.64
CA ARG A 194 -19.87 -7.57 -2.68
C ARG A 194 -19.37 -7.15 -4.07
N SER A 195 -19.56 -5.88 -4.45
CA SER A 195 -19.08 -5.37 -5.73
C SER A 195 -17.55 -5.42 -5.86
N ARG A 196 -16.82 -5.15 -4.76
CA ARG A 196 -15.35 -5.28 -4.75
C ARG A 196 -14.90 -6.73 -4.86
N ASP A 197 -15.55 -7.65 -4.14
CA ASP A 197 -15.23 -9.07 -4.17
C ASP A 197 -15.45 -9.65 -5.57
N LEU A 198 -16.56 -9.28 -6.22
CA LEU A 198 -16.85 -9.68 -7.61
C LEU A 198 -15.84 -9.08 -8.61
N ALA A 199 -15.40 -7.85 -8.41
CA ALA A 199 -14.38 -7.22 -9.26
C ALA A 199 -13.02 -7.91 -9.11
N ALA A 200 -12.60 -8.22 -7.88
CA ALA A 200 -11.36 -8.95 -7.62
C ALA A 200 -11.40 -10.35 -8.24
N TRP A 201 -12.53 -11.06 -8.07
CA TRP A 201 -12.72 -12.39 -8.64
C TRP A 201 -12.70 -12.39 -10.18
N LEU A 202 -13.35 -11.38 -10.81
CA LEU A 202 -13.30 -11.21 -12.26
C LEU A 202 -11.88 -10.92 -12.74
N SER A 203 -11.15 -10.02 -12.07
CA SER A 203 -9.76 -9.69 -12.41
C SER A 203 -8.84 -10.91 -12.31
N GLY A 204 -8.97 -11.72 -11.25
CA GLY A 204 -8.26 -12.98 -11.10
C GLY A 204 -8.56 -13.95 -12.25
N PHE A 205 -9.83 -14.12 -12.61
CA PHE A 205 -10.23 -14.98 -13.71
C PHE A 205 -9.66 -14.54 -15.07
N VAL A 206 -9.63 -13.23 -15.33
CA VAL A 206 -9.03 -12.68 -16.57
C VAL A 206 -7.52 -12.94 -16.59
N LEU A 207 -6.84 -12.66 -15.46
CA LEU A 207 -5.40 -12.88 -15.35
C LEU A 207 -5.02 -14.35 -15.54
N ASP A 208 -5.77 -15.27 -14.93
CA ASP A 208 -5.57 -16.72 -15.13
C ASP A 208 -5.80 -17.12 -16.58
N GLY A 209 -6.83 -16.55 -17.22
CA GLY A 209 -7.11 -16.80 -18.63
C GLY A 209 -6.00 -16.32 -19.56
N LEU A 210 -5.37 -15.17 -19.25
CA LEU A 210 -4.24 -14.63 -20.01
C LEU A 210 -2.97 -15.46 -19.78
N ARG A 211 -2.69 -15.85 -18.55
CA ARG A 211 -1.53 -16.71 -18.24
C ARG A 211 -1.64 -18.10 -18.85
N GLY A 212 -2.85 -18.67 -18.82
CA GLY A 212 -3.14 -19.99 -19.40
C GLY A 212 -3.70 -19.93 -20.83
N LEU A 213 -3.42 -18.85 -21.60
CA LEU A 213 -3.99 -18.69 -22.95
C LEU A 213 -3.55 -19.80 -23.91
N GLY A 214 -2.32 -20.30 -23.77
CA GLY A 214 -1.81 -21.43 -24.56
C GLY A 214 -2.66 -22.69 -24.35
N GLU A 215 -2.96 -23.03 -23.10
CA GLU A 215 -3.80 -24.19 -22.74
C GLU A 215 -5.25 -23.99 -23.20
N VAL A 216 -5.80 -22.78 -23.01
CA VAL A 216 -7.16 -22.45 -23.49
C VAL A 216 -7.29 -22.68 -25.00
N LEU A 217 -6.28 -22.26 -25.79
CA LEU A 217 -6.25 -22.46 -27.24
C LEU A 217 -5.99 -23.92 -27.61
N GLN A 218 -5.03 -24.57 -26.95
CA GLN A 218 -4.68 -25.97 -27.21
C GLN A 218 -5.85 -26.91 -27.01
N TYR A 219 -6.65 -26.71 -25.96
CA TYR A 219 -7.80 -27.57 -25.64
C TYR A 219 -9.14 -27.04 -26.19
N GLY A 220 -9.13 -25.99 -27.01
CA GLY A 220 -10.34 -25.42 -27.62
C GLY A 220 -11.35 -24.84 -26.62
N ALA A 221 -10.88 -24.45 -25.41
CA ALA A 221 -11.74 -23.99 -24.32
C ALA A 221 -12.15 -22.50 -24.41
N GLY A 222 -11.83 -21.81 -25.54
CA GLY A 222 -12.06 -20.38 -25.70
C GLY A 222 -13.52 -19.95 -25.55
N ALA A 223 -14.45 -20.71 -26.17
CA ALA A 223 -15.87 -20.41 -26.09
C ALA A 223 -16.43 -20.49 -24.65
N SER A 224 -16.10 -21.55 -23.92
CA SER A 224 -16.56 -21.73 -22.54
C SER A 224 -15.95 -20.71 -21.58
N ARG A 225 -14.67 -20.30 -21.80
CA ARG A 225 -14.02 -19.24 -21.04
C ARG A 225 -14.69 -17.88 -21.26
N LEU A 226 -15.08 -17.59 -22.52
CA LEU A 226 -15.78 -16.34 -22.88
C LEU A 226 -17.19 -16.30 -22.24
N GLU A 227 -17.93 -17.39 -22.30
CA GLU A 227 -19.24 -17.49 -21.66
C GLU A 227 -19.17 -17.28 -20.15
N GLU A 228 -18.17 -17.86 -19.48
CA GLU A 228 -17.94 -17.66 -18.05
C GLU A 228 -17.52 -16.22 -17.73
N LEU A 229 -16.69 -15.59 -18.59
CA LEU A 229 -16.32 -14.16 -18.47
C LEU A 229 -17.56 -13.27 -18.56
N ASP A 230 -18.43 -13.52 -19.53
CA ASP A 230 -19.68 -12.76 -19.71
C ASP A 230 -20.60 -12.91 -18.50
N ARG A 231 -20.75 -14.13 -17.98
CA ARG A 231 -21.54 -14.41 -16.77
C ARG A 231 -21.02 -13.63 -15.56
N ARG A 232 -19.70 -13.67 -15.30
CA ARG A 232 -19.06 -12.96 -14.17
C ARG A 232 -19.16 -11.45 -14.34
N SER A 233 -18.98 -10.96 -15.57
CA SER A 233 -19.12 -9.55 -15.89
C SER A 233 -20.56 -9.07 -15.65
N ALA A 234 -21.56 -9.86 -16.05
CA ALA A 234 -22.96 -9.54 -15.82
C ALA A 234 -23.30 -9.48 -14.32
N GLU A 235 -22.77 -10.40 -13.50
CA GLU A 235 -22.95 -10.36 -12.04
C GLU A 235 -22.34 -9.09 -11.41
N LEU A 236 -21.13 -8.70 -11.82
CA LEU A 236 -20.48 -7.48 -11.37
C LEU A 236 -21.27 -6.24 -11.77
N VAL A 237 -21.71 -6.16 -13.05
CA VAL A 237 -22.52 -5.04 -13.55
C VAL A 237 -23.84 -4.93 -12.78
N ALA A 238 -24.52 -6.04 -12.48
CA ALA A 238 -25.74 -6.08 -11.69
C ALA A 238 -25.51 -5.54 -10.27
N SER A 239 -24.42 -5.93 -9.61
CA SER A 239 -24.05 -5.42 -8.29
C SER A 239 -23.71 -3.93 -8.31
N GLN A 240 -22.92 -3.47 -9.29
CA GLN A 240 -22.59 -2.06 -9.48
C GLN A 240 -23.82 -1.20 -9.77
N ARG A 241 -24.77 -1.72 -10.57
CA ARG A 241 -26.02 -1.04 -10.86
C ARG A 241 -26.86 -0.81 -9.59
N LYS A 242 -26.95 -1.83 -8.70
CA LYS A 242 -27.62 -1.70 -7.40
C LYS A 242 -26.93 -0.66 -6.52
N LEU A 243 -25.60 -0.68 -6.47
CA LEU A 243 -24.82 0.27 -5.67
C LEU A 243 -25.03 1.71 -6.18
N ARG A 244 -24.95 1.94 -7.50
CA ARG A 244 -25.22 3.24 -8.12
C ARG A 244 -26.65 3.72 -7.89
N ALA A 245 -27.65 2.83 -7.99
CA ALA A 245 -29.05 3.16 -7.72
C ALA A 245 -29.25 3.61 -6.26
N ARG A 246 -28.61 2.95 -5.29
CA ARG A 246 -28.64 3.39 -3.88
C ARG A 246 -27.97 4.73 -3.67
N GLY A 247 -26.83 4.97 -4.34
CA GLY A 247 -26.15 6.28 -4.31
C GLY A 247 -27.03 7.39 -4.87
N ALA A 248 -27.68 7.15 -6.03
CA ALA A 248 -28.62 8.10 -6.63
C ALA A 248 -29.85 8.35 -5.74
N ALA A 249 -30.42 7.31 -5.13
CA ALA A 249 -31.51 7.46 -4.16
C ALA A 249 -31.07 8.28 -2.93
N GLY A 250 -29.85 8.06 -2.43
CA GLY A 250 -29.26 8.86 -1.35
C GLY A 250 -29.14 10.34 -1.72
N GLN A 251 -28.63 10.63 -2.93
CA GLN A 251 -28.54 12.02 -3.44
C GLN A 251 -29.92 12.66 -3.58
N ALA A 252 -30.89 11.95 -4.13
CA ALA A 252 -32.27 12.44 -4.25
C ALA A 252 -32.90 12.71 -2.88
N THR A 253 -32.66 11.81 -1.90
CA THR A 253 -33.10 11.99 -0.50
C THR A 253 -32.47 13.23 0.13
N THR A 254 -31.16 13.45 -0.06
CA THR A 254 -30.47 14.63 0.45
C THR A 254 -31.04 15.90 -0.15
N THR A 255 -31.19 15.98 -1.48
CA THR A 255 -31.75 17.16 -2.17
C THR A 255 -33.19 17.39 -1.77
N GLY A 256 -34.03 16.35 -1.73
CA GLY A 256 -35.42 16.44 -1.29
C GLY A 256 -35.53 16.91 0.17
N ALA A 257 -34.70 16.39 1.08
CA ALA A 257 -34.67 16.85 2.47
C ALA A 257 -34.30 18.33 2.58
N ILE A 258 -33.27 18.79 1.84
CA ILE A 258 -32.89 20.21 1.81
C ILE A 258 -34.06 21.09 1.37
N MET A 259 -34.77 20.72 0.29
CA MET A 259 -35.93 21.50 -0.20
C MET A 259 -37.05 21.55 0.83
N VAL A 260 -37.42 20.40 1.41
CA VAL A 260 -38.49 20.33 2.42
C VAL A 260 -38.14 21.15 3.65
N LEU A 261 -36.91 21.02 4.16
CA LEU A 261 -36.44 21.74 5.34
C LEU A 261 -36.35 23.25 5.09
N SER A 262 -35.87 23.64 3.91
CA SER A 262 -35.82 25.06 3.53
C SER A 262 -37.22 25.66 3.38
N CYS A 263 -38.18 24.93 2.81
CA CYS A 263 -39.58 25.36 2.76
C CYS A 263 -40.22 25.45 4.16
N ALA A 264 -39.91 24.47 5.03
CA ALA A 264 -40.38 24.51 6.43
C ALA A 264 -39.81 25.73 7.17
N GLN A 265 -38.52 26.04 6.96
CA GLN A 265 -37.86 27.24 7.53
C GLN A 265 -38.53 28.53 7.01
N MET A 266 -38.88 28.60 5.71
CA MET A 266 -39.57 29.71 5.12
C MET A 266 -40.95 29.91 5.75
N LEU A 267 -41.76 28.84 5.85
CA LEU A 267 -43.08 28.88 6.47
C LEU A 267 -43.03 29.33 7.93
N LEU A 268 -42.03 28.83 8.68
CA LEU A 268 -41.78 29.25 10.06
C LEU A 268 -41.41 30.73 10.15
N ALA A 269 -40.52 31.20 9.27
CA ALA A 269 -40.11 32.61 9.25
C ALA A 269 -41.31 33.54 8.92
N VAL A 270 -42.16 33.15 7.96
CA VAL A 270 -43.40 33.89 7.63
C VAL A 270 -44.37 33.88 8.81
N TRP A 271 -44.55 32.76 9.50
CA TRP A 271 -45.42 32.68 10.68
C TRP A 271 -44.90 33.57 11.84
N LEU A 272 -43.59 33.57 12.10
CA LEU A 272 -42.96 34.44 13.13
C LEU A 272 -43.13 35.94 12.75
N ALA A 273 -43.01 36.27 11.47
CA ALA A 273 -43.24 37.65 11.01
C ALA A 273 -44.71 38.06 11.19
N GLY A 274 -45.67 37.18 10.85
CA GLY A 274 -47.10 37.41 11.09
C GLY A 274 -47.46 37.56 12.57
N ALA A 275 -46.71 36.90 13.47
CA ALA A 275 -46.82 37.03 14.91
C ALA A 275 -46.12 38.30 15.47
N GLY A 276 -45.44 39.09 14.64
CA GLY A 276 -44.70 40.29 15.05
C GLY A 276 -43.38 40.00 15.82
N LEU A 277 -42.89 38.74 15.82
CA LEU A 277 -41.69 38.33 16.52
C LEU A 277 -40.43 38.55 15.70
N VAL A 278 -40.56 38.66 14.37
CA VAL A 278 -39.47 38.89 13.40
C VAL A 278 -39.95 39.93 12.38
N THR A 279 -39.06 40.76 11.88
CA THR A 279 -39.36 41.70 10.79
C THR A 279 -39.58 40.95 9.47
N ALA A 280 -40.34 41.51 8.54
CA ALA A 280 -40.53 40.94 7.19
C ALA A 280 -39.16 40.78 6.47
N GLU A 281 -38.29 41.76 6.60
CA GLU A 281 -36.88 41.74 6.17
C GLU A 281 -36.13 40.53 6.77
N GLY A 282 -36.16 40.38 8.08
CA GLY A 282 -35.49 39.27 8.77
C GLY A 282 -36.02 37.90 8.33
N ALA A 283 -37.32 37.77 8.08
CA ALA A 283 -37.91 36.52 7.56
C ALA A 283 -37.39 36.15 6.16
N VAL A 284 -37.28 37.14 5.26
CA VAL A 284 -36.73 36.93 3.91
C VAL A 284 -35.26 36.57 3.98
N LEU A 285 -34.46 37.32 4.76
CA LEU A 285 -33.02 37.08 4.91
C LEU A 285 -32.72 35.71 5.53
N ALA A 286 -33.49 35.33 6.59
CA ALA A 286 -33.34 34.00 7.20
C ALA A 286 -33.65 32.87 6.22
N THR A 287 -34.68 33.04 5.39
CA THR A 287 -35.08 32.06 4.37
C THR A 287 -33.98 31.90 3.33
N VAL A 288 -33.51 33.00 2.72
CA VAL A 288 -32.47 33.00 1.69
C VAL A 288 -31.16 32.46 2.22
N ALA A 289 -30.77 32.86 3.44
CA ALA A 289 -29.58 32.39 4.09
C ALA A 289 -29.61 30.85 4.32
N THR A 290 -30.75 30.33 4.77
CA THR A 290 -30.91 28.89 4.98
C THR A 290 -30.81 28.12 3.67
N PHE A 291 -31.51 28.56 2.60
CA PHE A 291 -31.43 27.93 1.27
C PHE A 291 -30.01 27.86 0.71
N SER A 292 -29.23 28.93 0.90
CA SER A 292 -27.88 29.04 0.33
C SER A 292 -26.77 28.40 1.17
N SER A 293 -27.06 27.99 2.43
CA SER A 293 -26.03 27.54 3.39
C SER A 293 -25.77 26.04 3.40
N PHE A 294 -26.52 25.21 2.66
CA PHE A 294 -26.40 23.75 2.70
C PHE A 294 -25.16 23.19 2.00
N GLY A 295 -24.38 23.99 1.25
CA GLY A 295 -23.20 23.53 0.49
C GLY A 295 -22.24 22.65 1.28
N PRO A 296 -21.71 23.05 2.46
CA PRO A 296 -20.83 22.23 3.27
C PRO A 296 -21.46 20.91 3.72
N PHE A 297 -22.75 20.89 4.01
CA PHE A 297 -23.47 19.70 4.49
C PHE A 297 -23.76 18.71 3.35
N VAL A 298 -23.93 19.17 2.12
CA VAL A 298 -24.01 18.32 0.92
C VAL A 298 -22.66 17.64 0.69
N ALA A 299 -21.54 18.34 0.89
CA ALA A 299 -20.21 17.73 0.82
C ALA A 299 -20.05 16.59 1.83
N LEU A 300 -20.54 16.74 3.07
CA LEU A 300 -20.57 15.67 4.07
C LEU A 300 -21.48 14.51 3.68
N ALA A 301 -22.64 14.78 3.09
CA ALA A 301 -23.58 13.75 2.65
C ALA A 301 -22.94 12.81 1.61
N ASN A 302 -22.10 13.35 0.73
CA ASN A 302 -21.38 12.58 -0.29
C ASN A 302 -20.28 11.67 0.28
N LEU A 303 -19.76 11.96 1.48
CA LEU A 303 -18.72 11.12 2.13
C LEU A 303 -19.28 9.77 2.62
N GLY A 304 -20.57 9.65 2.87
CA GLY A 304 -21.16 8.45 3.49
C GLY A 304 -20.92 7.16 2.71
N SER A 305 -20.72 7.23 1.39
CA SER A 305 -20.47 6.07 0.53
C SER A 305 -18.99 5.68 0.41
N THR A 306 -18.06 6.63 0.56
CA THR A 306 -16.62 6.43 0.32
C THR A 306 -15.82 6.24 1.61
N LEU A 307 -16.23 6.88 2.70
CA LEU A 307 -15.48 6.89 3.97
C LEU A 307 -15.21 5.50 4.54
N GLN A 308 -16.15 4.56 4.45
CA GLN A 308 -15.93 3.19 4.94
C GLN A 308 -14.82 2.46 4.17
N GLY A 309 -14.78 2.62 2.84
CA GLY A 309 -13.72 2.06 2.01
C GLY A 309 -12.35 2.64 2.35
N THR A 310 -12.30 3.95 2.52
CA THR A 310 -11.08 4.68 2.89
C THR A 310 -10.57 4.29 4.28
N LEU A 311 -11.47 4.15 5.27
CA LEU A 311 -11.08 3.70 6.62
C LEU A 311 -10.59 2.24 6.62
N ALA A 312 -11.18 1.38 5.79
CA ALA A 312 -10.71 0.00 5.63
C ALA A 312 -9.31 -0.04 4.99
N ALA A 313 -9.07 0.77 3.95
CA ALA A 313 -7.76 0.93 3.33
C ALA A 313 -6.73 1.48 4.34
N GLY A 314 -7.10 2.53 5.08
CA GLY A 314 -6.27 3.09 6.16
C GLY A 314 -5.93 2.06 7.24
N ASN A 315 -6.86 1.18 7.61
CA ASN A 315 -6.57 0.11 8.56
C ASN A 315 -5.54 -0.88 8.02
N ARG A 316 -5.63 -1.30 6.73
CA ARG A 316 -4.63 -2.21 6.12
C ARG A 316 -3.24 -1.57 6.05
N VAL A 317 -3.16 -0.28 5.69
CA VAL A 317 -1.90 0.47 5.71
C VAL A 317 -1.32 0.52 7.14
N LEU A 318 -2.15 0.85 8.14
CA LEU A 318 -1.73 0.86 9.54
C LEU A 318 -1.35 -0.52 10.07
N ASP A 319 -1.95 -1.61 9.55
CA ASP A 319 -1.57 -2.98 9.91
C ASP A 319 -0.12 -3.26 9.48
N ILE A 320 0.29 -2.83 8.28
CA ILE A 320 1.68 -2.96 7.83
C ILE A 320 2.63 -2.09 8.67
N LEU A 321 2.23 -0.84 8.96
CA LEU A 321 3.08 0.08 9.73
C LEU A 321 3.31 -0.35 11.18
N ASP A 322 2.31 -1.00 11.78
CA ASP A 322 2.33 -1.44 13.18
C ASP A 322 2.77 -2.90 13.34
N GLU A 323 3.03 -3.62 12.23
CA GLU A 323 3.48 -5.00 12.26
C GLU A 323 4.92 -5.07 12.77
N GLU A 324 5.15 -5.92 13.76
CA GLU A 324 6.49 -6.17 14.29
C GLU A 324 7.23 -7.14 13.37
N PRO A 325 8.51 -6.87 13.03
CA PRO A 325 9.31 -7.79 12.24
C PRO A 325 9.54 -9.09 13.01
N LEU A 326 9.48 -10.22 12.30
CA LEU A 326 9.76 -11.54 12.86
C LEU A 326 11.25 -11.68 13.25
N VAL A 327 12.12 -10.97 12.53
CA VAL A 327 13.56 -10.90 12.81
C VAL A 327 13.91 -9.44 13.03
N ALA A 328 14.41 -9.12 14.22
CA ALA A 328 14.84 -7.76 14.54
C ALA A 328 16.20 -7.46 13.88
N GLU A 329 16.32 -6.31 13.21
CA GLU A 329 17.63 -5.80 12.78
C GLU A 329 18.50 -5.51 13.99
N VAL A 330 19.78 -5.86 13.90
CA VAL A 330 20.81 -5.49 14.90
C VAL A 330 21.61 -4.33 14.31
N PRO A 331 21.50 -3.12 14.88
CA PRO A 331 22.25 -1.96 14.41
C PRO A 331 23.76 -2.15 14.57
N ASP A 332 24.56 -1.51 13.71
CA ASP A 332 26.03 -1.57 13.79
C ASP A 332 26.59 -1.09 15.13
N SER A 333 25.90 -0.17 15.79
CA SER A 333 26.29 0.37 17.10
C SER A 333 26.09 -0.61 18.27
N GLU A 334 25.25 -1.64 18.08
CA GLU A 334 24.87 -2.60 19.12
C GLU A 334 25.36 -4.01 18.80
N GLY A 335 25.52 -4.32 17.51
CA GLY A 335 25.91 -5.64 17.01
C GLY A 335 27.42 -5.88 17.07
N ARG A 336 27.79 -7.16 17.13
CA ARG A 336 29.18 -7.62 16.99
C ARG A 336 29.56 -7.69 15.51
N HIS A 337 30.85 -7.50 15.21
CA HIS A 337 31.42 -7.61 13.86
C HIS A 337 32.51 -8.68 13.87
N PRO A 338 32.17 -9.98 13.96
CA PRO A 338 33.17 -11.04 13.94
C PRO A 338 33.82 -11.15 12.56
N GLY A 339 35.12 -11.37 12.50
CA GLY A 339 35.75 -11.83 11.27
C GLY A 339 35.22 -13.23 10.92
N PHE A 340 35.25 -13.61 9.64
CA PHE A 340 34.74 -14.93 9.24
C PHE A 340 35.68 -16.06 9.61
N ASP A 341 35.26 -16.96 10.50
CA ASP A 341 35.92 -18.19 10.91
C ASP A 341 34.94 -19.39 10.86
N GLY A 342 34.02 -19.35 9.93
CA GLY A 342 33.01 -20.39 9.70
C GLY A 342 31.62 -20.05 10.21
N ILE A 343 30.65 -20.89 9.84
CA ILE A 343 29.25 -20.79 10.27
C ILE A 343 28.73 -22.16 10.71
N ALA A 344 27.93 -22.18 11.76
CA ALA A 344 27.32 -23.41 12.26
C ALA A 344 25.85 -23.22 12.67
N ALA A 345 25.05 -24.19 12.29
CA ALA A 345 23.73 -24.43 12.90
C ALA A 345 23.92 -25.51 13.98
N GLU A 346 23.52 -25.23 15.21
CA GLU A 346 23.71 -26.09 16.37
C GLU A 346 22.38 -26.45 16.99
N ASP A 347 22.00 -27.73 16.91
CA ASP A 347 20.76 -28.30 17.46
C ASP A 347 19.49 -27.52 17.06
N VAL A 348 19.43 -27.11 15.81
CA VAL A 348 18.37 -26.20 15.30
C VAL A 348 17.07 -26.94 15.08
N SER A 349 15.99 -26.41 15.69
CA SER A 349 14.60 -26.78 15.32
C SER A 349 13.85 -25.54 14.87
N PHE A 350 13.03 -25.70 13.84
CA PHE A 350 12.30 -24.57 13.23
C PHE A 350 10.99 -25.00 12.59
N SER A 351 9.99 -24.14 12.73
CA SER A 351 8.69 -24.19 12.05
C SER A 351 8.26 -22.82 11.56
N TYR A 352 7.68 -22.73 10.36
CA TYR A 352 7.14 -21.44 9.89
C TYR A 352 5.89 -21.07 10.71
N ALA A 353 5.90 -19.90 11.35
CA ALA A 353 4.75 -19.38 12.07
C ALA A 353 3.60 -19.09 11.10
N GLY A 354 2.44 -19.70 11.32
CA GLY A 354 1.21 -19.41 10.56
C GLY A 354 0.94 -20.25 9.33
N GLY A 355 1.59 -21.40 9.17
CA GLY A 355 1.18 -22.42 8.18
C GLY A 355 1.47 -22.13 6.72
N SER A 356 2.44 -21.27 6.42
CA SER A 356 2.89 -21.00 5.06
C SER A 356 4.38 -21.28 4.95
N SER A 357 4.72 -22.45 4.39
CA SER A 357 6.04 -22.62 3.79
C SER A 357 6.10 -21.81 2.49
N ALA A 358 7.26 -21.32 2.10
CA ALA A 358 7.48 -20.65 0.82
C ALA A 358 7.04 -21.50 -0.39
N ASP A 359 6.89 -22.81 -0.20
CA ASP A 359 6.51 -23.80 -1.22
C ASP A 359 5.04 -24.24 -1.12
N GLY A 360 4.21 -23.57 -0.32
CA GLY A 360 2.75 -23.77 -0.31
C GLY A 360 2.24 -25.06 0.37
N VAL A 361 3.10 -25.81 1.05
CA VAL A 361 2.72 -27.10 1.65
C VAL A 361 3.20 -27.17 3.10
N SER A 362 2.45 -26.63 4.04
CA SER A 362 2.50 -27.11 5.44
C SER A 362 1.31 -26.63 6.24
N ALA A 363 0.66 -27.55 6.91
CA ALA A 363 -0.32 -27.27 7.96
C ALA A 363 0.41 -26.59 9.15
N SER A 364 -0.23 -25.62 9.78
CA SER A 364 0.30 -24.90 10.94
C SER A 364 0.88 -25.84 12.00
N GLY A 365 2.18 -25.66 12.30
CA GLY A 365 2.83 -26.35 13.41
C GLY A 365 3.70 -27.56 13.05
N GLU A 366 3.85 -27.92 11.77
CA GLU A 366 4.78 -28.98 11.39
C GLU A 366 6.24 -28.48 11.45
N LYS A 367 7.09 -29.22 12.17
CA LYS A 367 8.52 -28.92 12.24
C LYS A 367 9.17 -29.18 10.89
N ILE A 368 9.79 -28.15 10.32
CA ILE A 368 10.57 -28.27 9.09
C ILE A 368 11.99 -28.75 9.38
N LEU A 369 12.56 -28.27 10.49
CA LEU A 369 13.85 -28.77 11.02
C LEU A 369 13.65 -29.27 12.43
N ASP A 370 14.30 -30.41 12.74
CA ASP A 370 14.22 -31.07 14.04
C ASP A 370 15.62 -31.54 14.48
N HIS A 371 16.24 -30.77 15.38
CA HIS A 371 17.58 -31.04 15.90
C HIS A 371 18.67 -31.10 14.80
N ALA A 372 18.57 -30.23 13.79
CA ALA A 372 19.55 -30.16 12.70
C ALA A 372 20.88 -29.50 13.16
N SER A 373 22.01 -30.13 12.84
CA SER A 373 23.32 -29.55 13.11
C SER A 373 24.22 -29.66 11.86
N VAL A 374 24.71 -28.51 11.39
CA VAL A 374 25.60 -28.39 10.22
C VAL A 374 26.66 -27.35 10.53
N GLY A 375 27.92 -27.67 10.29
CA GLY A 375 29.03 -26.73 10.40
C GLY A 375 29.81 -26.62 9.10
N VAL A 376 30.30 -25.43 8.80
CA VAL A 376 31.08 -25.09 7.61
C VAL A 376 32.28 -24.27 8.04
N GLU A 377 33.48 -24.75 7.75
CA GLU A 377 34.74 -24.08 8.09
C GLU A 377 35.24 -23.22 6.91
N PRO A 378 36.11 -22.22 7.15
CA PRO A 378 36.72 -21.44 6.08
C PRO A 378 37.37 -22.33 5.02
N GLY A 379 37.14 -22.03 3.75
CA GLY A 379 37.71 -22.77 2.63
C GLY A 379 37.11 -24.16 2.37
N GLN A 380 36.11 -24.57 3.11
CA GLN A 380 35.42 -25.85 2.97
C GLN A 380 34.22 -25.77 2.06
N ILE A 381 34.01 -26.77 1.20
CA ILE A 381 32.80 -26.98 0.44
C ILE A 381 31.98 -28.08 1.13
N VAL A 382 30.83 -27.69 1.67
CA VAL A 382 29.89 -28.59 2.34
C VAL A 382 28.68 -28.85 1.45
N GLY A 383 28.44 -30.11 1.10
CA GLY A 383 27.28 -30.56 0.35
C GLY A 383 26.10 -30.92 1.26
N ILE A 384 24.89 -30.50 0.93
CA ILE A 384 23.67 -30.94 1.62
C ILE A 384 22.75 -31.59 0.60
N GLN A 385 22.49 -32.91 0.80
CA GLN A 385 21.61 -33.66 -0.08
C GLN A 385 20.37 -34.16 0.66
N GLY A 386 19.29 -34.44 -0.06
CA GLY A 386 18.07 -34.96 0.53
C GLY A 386 16.88 -34.76 -0.40
N LYS A 387 15.76 -35.41 -0.09
CA LYS A 387 14.53 -35.32 -0.88
C LYS A 387 14.00 -33.87 -0.93
N SER A 388 13.19 -33.56 -1.96
CA SER A 388 12.45 -32.29 -1.99
C SER A 388 11.56 -32.18 -0.73
N GLY A 389 11.51 -30.99 -0.13
CA GLY A 389 10.75 -30.74 1.11
C GLY A 389 11.45 -31.21 2.40
N SER A 390 12.70 -31.72 2.36
CA SER A 390 13.39 -32.15 3.59
C SER A 390 13.94 -31.01 4.48
N GLY A 391 13.80 -29.73 4.07
CA GLY A 391 14.23 -28.57 4.86
C GLY A 391 15.55 -27.91 4.44
N LYS A 392 16.19 -28.34 3.33
CA LYS A 392 17.51 -27.83 2.88
C LYS A 392 17.52 -26.32 2.65
N SER A 393 16.61 -25.81 1.83
CA SER A 393 16.49 -24.37 1.54
C SER A 393 16.12 -23.57 2.81
N THR A 394 15.33 -24.17 3.71
CA THR A 394 15.02 -23.57 5.02
C THR A 394 16.29 -23.42 5.86
N LEU A 395 17.17 -24.42 5.86
CA LEU A 395 18.45 -24.31 6.58
C LEU A 395 19.30 -23.15 6.04
N CYS A 396 19.43 -22.97 4.71
CA CYS A 396 20.15 -21.81 4.14
C CYS A 396 19.52 -20.48 4.56
N ARG A 397 18.18 -20.40 4.55
CA ARG A 397 17.48 -19.19 4.99
C ARG A 397 17.68 -18.88 6.47
N LEU A 398 17.86 -19.89 7.32
CA LEU A 398 18.21 -19.71 8.73
C LEU A 398 19.68 -19.32 8.92
N LEU A 399 20.60 -19.86 8.12
CA LEU A 399 21.99 -19.41 8.10
C LEU A 399 22.06 -17.93 7.74
N MET A 400 21.32 -17.47 6.72
CA MET A 400 21.14 -16.04 6.35
C MET A 400 20.39 -15.21 7.40
N ARG A 401 19.91 -15.81 8.49
CA ARG A 401 19.03 -15.14 9.46
C ARG A 401 17.85 -14.41 8.79
N PHE A 402 17.23 -15.03 7.80
CA PHE A 402 15.94 -14.56 7.27
C PHE A 402 14.78 -14.89 8.22
N TRP A 403 15.00 -15.87 9.10
CA TRP A 403 14.18 -16.22 10.27
C TRP A 403 15.10 -16.54 11.44
N ASP A 404 14.63 -16.30 12.65
CA ASP A 404 15.28 -16.80 13.86
C ASP A 404 14.80 -18.23 14.15
N VAL A 405 15.68 -19.07 14.71
CA VAL A 405 15.37 -20.46 15.06
C VAL A 405 14.47 -20.55 16.29
N ASP A 406 13.56 -21.54 16.32
CA ASP A 406 12.69 -21.79 17.48
C ASP A 406 13.50 -22.39 18.65
N ARG A 407 14.51 -23.21 18.33
CA ARG A 407 15.40 -23.86 19.29
C ARG A 407 16.79 -24.03 18.70
N GLY A 408 17.79 -24.07 19.56
CA GLY A 408 19.19 -24.10 19.14
C GLY A 408 19.70 -22.71 18.78
N ARG A 409 20.76 -22.65 17.99
CA ARG A 409 21.32 -21.38 17.51
C ARG A 409 22.00 -21.55 16.15
N VAL A 410 22.10 -20.46 15.43
CA VAL A 410 23.02 -20.29 14.31
C VAL A 410 24.15 -19.39 14.79
N ALA A 411 25.41 -19.78 14.57
CA ALA A 411 26.57 -19.03 15.01
C ALA A 411 27.51 -18.72 13.83
N LEU A 412 27.83 -17.45 13.64
CA LEU A 412 28.88 -16.97 12.74
C LEU A 412 30.18 -16.79 13.57
N SER A 413 31.21 -17.53 13.25
CA SER A 413 32.50 -17.47 13.99
C SER A 413 32.29 -17.61 15.51
N GLY A 414 31.43 -18.54 15.92
CA GLY A 414 31.09 -18.80 17.32
C GLY A 414 30.16 -17.78 17.99
N THR A 415 29.85 -16.66 17.33
CA THR A 415 28.90 -15.65 17.83
C THR A 415 27.49 -15.95 17.29
N ASP A 416 26.47 -15.95 18.16
CA ASP A 416 25.09 -16.13 17.73
C ASP A 416 24.71 -15.03 16.72
N VAL A 417 24.12 -15.40 15.58
CA VAL A 417 23.74 -14.45 14.52
C VAL A 417 22.77 -13.37 15.01
N ARG A 418 22.06 -13.63 16.11
CA ARG A 418 21.16 -12.64 16.77
C ARG A 418 21.93 -11.50 17.47
N GLU A 419 23.22 -11.68 17.70
CA GLU A 419 24.12 -10.67 18.31
C GLU A 419 25.03 -10.02 17.26
N VAL A 420 25.07 -10.52 16.03
CA VAL A 420 25.88 -9.98 14.94
C VAL A 420 25.15 -8.80 14.30
N ALA A 421 25.86 -7.71 14.01
CA ALA A 421 25.31 -6.57 13.26
C ALA A 421 24.77 -7.06 11.92
N THR A 422 23.57 -6.61 11.54
CA THR A 422 22.91 -7.09 10.32
C THR A 422 23.73 -6.79 9.07
N SER A 423 24.42 -5.64 9.00
CA SER A 423 25.35 -5.30 7.91
C SER A 423 26.50 -6.29 7.83
N ALA A 424 27.17 -6.58 8.96
CA ALA A 424 28.30 -7.50 9.02
C ALA A 424 27.90 -8.93 8.61
N LEU A 425 26.68 -9.35 8.97
CA LEU A 425 26.16 -10.65 8.53
C LEU A 425 25.95 -10.67 7.00
N ARG A 426 25.37 -9.59 6.42
CA ARG A 426 25.20 -9.49 4.96
C ARG A 426 26.50 -9.40 4.19
N ASP A 427 27.51 -8.72 4.73
CA ASP A 427 28.84 -8.66 4.13
C ASP A 427 29.55 -10.02 4.16
N ALA A 428 29.27 -10.87 5.17
CA ALA A 428 29.86 -12.18 5.31
C ALA A 428 29.22 -13.27 4.42
N GLU A 429 28.05 -13.05 3.86
CA GLU A 429 27.22 -14.07 3.22
C GLU A 429 26.73 -13.66 1.83
N ALA A 430 26.75 -14.57 0.87
CA ALA A 430 26.05 -14.46 -0.40
C ALA A 430 25.16 -15.68 -0.62
N PHE A 431 23.91 -15.47 -0.99
CA PHE A 431 22.93 -16.54 -1.20
C PHE A 431 22.39 -16.51 -2.62
N VAL A 432 22.49 -17.66 -3.29
CA VAL A 432 21.85 -17.90 -4.59
C VAL A 432 20.70 -18.86 -4.38
N GLU A 433 19.48 -18.34 -4.50
CA GLU A 433 18.26 -19.15 -4.43
C GLU A 433 18.07 -19.96 -5.71
N GLN A 434 17.24 -21.00 -5.64
CA GLN A 434 16.90 -21.87 -6.77
C GLN A 434 16.35 -21.06 -7.96
N ASP A 435 15.49 -20.07 -7.69
CA ASP A 435 14.94 -19.14 -8.68
C ASP A 435 15.57 -17.75 -8.52
N THR A 436 16.45 -17.37 -9.44
CA THR A 436 17.07 -16.05 -9.44
C THR A 436 16.11 -14.99 -9.94
N HIS A 437 15.81 -14.00 -9.10
CA HIS A 437 15.02 -12.84 -9.48
C HIS A 437 15.87 -11.77 -10.19
N LEU A 438 15.42 -11.30 -11.35
CA LEU A 438 16.01 -10.19 -12.09
C LEU A 438 15.03 -9.02 -12.15
N PHE A 439 15.56 -7.81 -12.01
CA PHE A 439 14.79 -6.57 -12.13
C PHE A 439 14.69 -6.14 -13.60
N HIS A 440 13.64 -5.41 -13.93
CA HIS A 440 13.47 -4.82 -15.26
C HIS A 440 14.43 -3.62 -15.47
N ASP A 441 15.71 -3.94 -15.54
CA ASP A 441 16.84 -3.03 -15.68
C ASP A 441 17.86 -3.64 -16.64
N SER A 442 18.99 -2.96 -16.90
CA SER A 442 20.08 -3.54 -17.66
C SER A 442 20.72 -4.74 -16.93
N ILE A 443 21.39 -5.62 -17.66
CA ILE A 443 22.19 -6.70 -17.05
C ILE A 443 23.24 -6.11 -16.11
N ARG A 444 23.88 -5.00 -16.50
CA ARG A 444 24.83 -4.24 -15.66
C ARG A 444 24.22 -3.84 -14.33
N ASP A 445 23.07 -3.16 -14.35
CA ASP A 445 22.41 -2.68 -13.13
C ASP A 445 21.95 -3.85 -12.25
N ASN A 446 21.49 -4.92 -12.88
CA ASN A 446 21.17 -6.17 -12.17
C ASN A 446 22.38 -6.78 -11.44
N LEU A 447 23.58 -6.68 -11.99
CA LEU A 447 24.81 -7.14 -11.34
C LEU A 447 25.28 -6.18 -10.24
N LEU A 448 25.20 -4.87 -10.49
CA LEU A 448 25.63 -3.83 -9.54
C LEU A 448 24.80 -3.79 -8.25
N ILE A 449 23.64 -4.45 -8.19
CA ILE A 449 22.90 -4.65 -6.93
C ILE A 449 23.78 -5.33 -5.86
N ALA A 450 24.66 -6.27 -6.26
CA ALA A 450 25.54 -6.98 -5.36
C ALA A 450 26.69 -6.10 -4.83
N ARG A 451 27.21 -5.21 -5.67
CA ARG A 451 28.26 -4.23 -5.34
C ARG A 451 28.15 -3.00 -6.25
N PRO A 452 27.51 -1.90 -5.75
CA PRO A 452 27.20 -0.72 -6.55
C PRO A 452 28.40 0.04 -7.12
N ASP A 453 29.56 -0.08 -6.50
CA ASP A 453 30.82 0.58 -6.86
C ASP A 453 31.78 -0.32 -7.67
N ALA A 454 31.32 -1.51 -8.10
CA ALA A 454 32.13 -2.42 -8.87
C ALA A 454 32.50 -1.85 -10.25
N THR A 455 33.77 -2.05 -10.63
CA THR A 455 34.28 -1.65 -11.94
C THR A 455 33.82 -2.59 -13.05
N GLY A 456 33.93 -2.14 -14.31
CA GLY A 456 33.61 -2.99 -15.46
C GLY A 456 34.48 -4.27 -15.53
N GLU A 457 35.73 -4.19 -15.12
CA GLU A 457 36.63 -5.36 -15.07
C GLU A 457 36.18 -6.39 -14.01
N GLU A 458 35.76 -5.93 -12.83
CA GLU A 458 35.23 -6.82 -11.79
C GLU A 458 33.94 -7.49 -12.20
N LEU A 459 33.05 -6.76 -12.93
CA LEU A 459 31.85 -7.34 -13.52
C LEU A 459 32.19 -8.45 -14.52
N GLU A 460 33.19 -8.21 -15.40
CA GLU A 460 33.62 -9.23 -16.37
C GLU A 460 34.21 -10.47 -15.68
N VAL A 461 35.06 -10.29 -14.66
CA VAL A 461 35.67 -11.39 -13.90
C VAL A 461 34.58 -12.26 -13.25
N ALA A 462 33.61 -11.62 -12.57
CA ALA A 462 32.49 -12.33 -11.94
C ALA A 462 31.62 -13.06 -12.98
N CYS A 463 31.32 -12.44 -14.11
CA CYS A 463 30.55 -13.05 -15.19
C CYS A 463 31.29 -14.19 -15.90
N ARG A 464 32.61 -14.12 -16.03
CA ARG A 464 33.45 -15.23 -16.54
C ARG A 464 33.45 -16.42 -15.58
N ALA A 465 33.59 -16.16 -14.28
CA ALA A 465 33.50 -17.20 -13.26
C ALA A 465 32.13 -17.90 -13.23
N ALA A 466 31.06 -17.16 -13.52
CA ALA A 466 29.69 -17.70 -13.65
C ALA A 466 29.35 -18.24 -15.06
N SER A 467 30.29 -18.27 -16.00
CA SER A 467 30.12 -18.75 -17.39
C SER A 467 28.98 -18.02 -18.14
N VAL A 468 28.79 -16.71 -17.90
CA VAL A 468 27.74 -15.91 -18.53
C VAL A 468 28.29 -14.75 -19.37
N HIS A 469 29.57 -14.42 -19.26
CA HIS A 469 30.21 -13.29 -19.97
C HIS A 469 30.07 -13.40 -21.50
N ASP A 470 30.40 -14.53 -22.09
CA ASP A 470 30.38 -14.72 -23.54
C ASP A 470 28.95 -14.61 -24.08
N PHE A 471 27.97 -15.10 -23.34
CA PHE A 471 26.55 -14.91 -23.64
C PHE A 471 26.19 -13.42 -23.62
N ILE A 472 26.56 -12.68 -22.58
CA ILE A 472 26.28 -11.23 -22.48
C ILE A 472 26.91 -10.49 -23.66
N CYS A 473 28.15 -10.79 -24.03
CA CYS A 473 28.84 -10.17 -25.17
C CYS A 473 28.21 -10.52 -26.50
N SER A 474 27.46 -11.63 -26.62
CA SER A 474 26.74 -12.01 -27.84
C SER A 474 25.43 -11.21 -28.04
N LEU A 475 24.95 -10.53 -27.00
CA LEU A 475 23.74 -9.71 -27.04
C LEU A 475 24.01 -8.37 -27.77
N PRO A 476 23.01 -7.80 -28.47
CA PRO A 476 23.21 -6.57 -29.25
C PRO A 476 23.76 -5.38 -28.47
N ASN A 477 23.38 -5.24 -27.20
CA ASN A 477 23.82 -4.16 -26.33
C ASN A 477 24.77 -4.65 -25.20
N GLY A 478 25.24 -5.90 -25.25
CA GLY A 478 26.12 -6.45 -24.22
C GLY A 478 25.54 -6.30 -22.80
N TYR A 479 26.34 -5.79 -21.87
CA TYR A 479 25.93 -5.53 -20.49
C TYR A 479 24.79 -4.51 -20.32
N ASP A 480 24.58 -3.64 -21.31
CA ASP A 480 23.53 -2.63 -21.26
C ASP A 480 22.21 -3.14 -21.88
N THR A 481 22.14 -4.45 -22.19
CA THR A 481 20.90 -5.11 -22.61
C THR A 481 19.88 -5.10 -21.48
N MET A 482 18.67 -4.59 -21.79
CA MET A 482 17.55 -4.59 -20.85
C MET A 482 17.01 -6.00 -20.65
N VAL A 483 16.84 -6.38 -19.40
CA VAL A 483 16.16 -7.62 -18.99
C VAL A 483 14.66 -7.35 -18.99
N GLY A 484 13.87 -8.22 -19.65
CA GLY A 484 12.40 -8.13 -19.67
C GLY A 484 11.78 -8.29 -18.28
N GLU A 485 10.49 -8.06 -18.19
CA GLU A 485 9.74 -8.26 -16.94
C GLU A 485 9.96 -9.68 -16.41
N LEU A 486 10.36 -9.80 -15.14
CA LEU A 486 10.68 -11.07 -14.46
C LEU A 486 11.76 -11.90 -15.16
N GLY A 487 12.58 -11.30 -16.04
CA GLY A 487 13.63 -12.00 -16.79
C GLY A 487 13.12 -12.86 -17.95
N ASP A 488 11.91 -12.65 -18.45
CA ASP A 488 11.27 -13.45 -19.50
C ASP A 488 12.06 -13.51 -20.82
N THR A 489 12.98 -12.58 -21.04
CA THR A 489 13.87 -12.56 -22.21
C THR A 489 15.07 -13.50 -22.09
N LEU A 490 15.31 -14.07 -20.90
CA LEU A 490 16.45 -14.94 -20.59
C LEU A 490 15.97 -16.37 -20.25
N SER A 491 16.74 -17.35 -20.70
CA SER A 491 16.50 -18.75 -20.28
C SER A 491 16.72 -18.94 -18.78
N GLY A 492 16.17 -20.01 -18.20
CA GLY A 492 16.36 -20.35 -16.80
C GLY A 492 17.83 -20.47 -16.40
N GLY A 493 18.65 -21.08 -17.29
CA GLY A 493 20.08 -21.21 -17.07
C GLY A 493 20.86 -19.89 -17.12
N GLU A 494 20.45 -18.95 -17.98
CA GLU A 494 21.07 -17.61 -18.05
C GLU A 494 20.74 -16.79 -16.80
N ARG A 495 19.47 -16.82 -16.33
CA ARG A 495 19.08 -16.19 -15.08
C ARG A 495 19.88 -16.74 -13.90
N GLN A 496 20.02 -18.05 -13.81
CA GLN A 496 20.75 -18.71 -12.74
C GLN A 496 22.23 -18.33 -12.75
N ARG A 497 22.88 -18.27 -13.93
CA ARG A 497 24.28 -17.80 -14.05
C ARG A 497 24.45 -16.33 -13.68
N LEU A 498 23.46 -15.46 -13.94
CA LEU A 498 23.50 -14.08 -13.48
C LEU A 498 23.39 -13.99 -11.94
N GLY A 499 22.59 -14.85 -11.32
CA GLY A 499 22.54 -14.98 -9.86
C GLY A 499 23.89 -15.39 -9.26
N LEU A 500 24.57 -16.37 -9.89
CA LEU A 500 25.92 -16.77 -9.50
C LEU A 500 26.94 -15.63 -9.71
N ALA A 501 26.84 -14.88 -10.82
CA ALA A 501 27.71 -13.73 -11.07
C ALA A 501 27.53 -12.65 -9.99
N ARG A 502 26.30 -12.40 -9.51
CA ARG A 502 26.04 -11.52 -8.35
C ARG A 502 26.77 -12.00 -7.09
N ALA A 503 26.67 -13.29 -6.78
CA ALA A 503 27.30 -13.87 -5.61
C ALA A 503 28.83 -13.80 -5.70
N PHE A 504 29.42 -14.02 -6.88
CA PHE A 504 30.86 -13.87 -7.09
C PHE A 504 31.31 -12.41 -7.00
N LEU A 505 30.50 -11.46 -7.51
CA LEU A 505 30.77 -10.03 -7.48
C LEU A 505 30.71 -9.47 -6.05
N HIS A 506 29.77 -9.96 -5.24
CA HIS A 506 29.64 -9.58 -3.82
C HIS A 506 30.88 -9.91 -3.00
N ASP A 507 31.59 -10.97 -3.37
CA ASP A 507 32.88 -11.38 -2.80
C ASP A 507 32.81 -11.78 -1.32
N ALA A 508 31.67 -12.29 -0.85
CA ALA A 508 31.49 -12.75 0.51
C ALA A 508 32.33 -13.99 0.83
N PRO A 509 32.87 -14.13 2.08
CA PRO A 509 33.61 -15.31 2.52
C PRO A 509 32.75 -16.57 2.64
N LEU A 510 31.42 -16.48 2.68
CA LEU A 510 30.48 -17.59 2.68
C LEU A 510 29.53 -17.50 1.46
N LEU A 511 29.48 -18.59 0.68
CA LEU A 511 28.50 -18.76 -0.40
C LEU A 511 27.49 -19.84 -0.02
N LEU A 512 26.22 -19.49 -0.05
CA LEU A 512 25.10 -20.41 0.12
C LEU A 512 24.44 -20.60 -1.26
N LEU A 513 24.43 -21.81 -1.79
CA LEU A 513 24.00 -22.12 -3.15
C LEU A 513 22.91 -23.18 -3.12
N ASP A 514 21.66 -22.78 -3.46
CA ASP A 514 20.52 -23.69 -3.50
C ASP A 514 20.25 -24.12 -4.95
N GLU A 515 20.62 -25.36 -5.26
CA GLU A 515 20.51 -25.97 -6.60
C GLU A 515 21.12 -25.13 -7.74
N PRO A 516 22.38 -24.64 -7.62
CA PRO A 516 22.95 -23.62 -8.52
C PRO A 516 23.15 -24.11 -9.95
N THR A 517 22.97 -25.40 -10.25
CA THR A 517 23.19 -26.01 -11.56
C THR A 517 21.95 -26.71 -12.14
N SER A 518 20.76 -26.55 -11.50
CA SER A 518 19.55 -27.29 -11.86
C SER A 518 19.08 -27.05 -13.31
N ASN A 519 19.24 -25.82 -13.81
CA ASN A 519 18.79 -25.40 -15.15
C ASN A 519 19.95 -25.33 -16.17
N LEU A 520 21.11 -25.95 -15.88
CA LEU A 520 22.29 -25.86 -16.74
C LEU A 520 22.54 -27.15 -17.51
N ASP A 521 23.11 -27.00 -18.71
CA ASP A 521 23.70 -28.10 -19.45
C ASP A 521 25.01 -28.55 -18.80
N SER A 522 25.51 -29.72 -19.19
CA SER A 522 26.67 -30.35 -18.57
C SER A 522 27.98 -29.55 -18.75
N LEU A 523 28.08 -28.74 -19.83
CA LEU A 523 29.28 -27.94 -20.08
C LEU A 523 29.33 -26.75 -19.13
N ASN A 524 28.24 -25.98 -19.05
CA ASN A 524 28.14 -24.84 -18.15
C ASN A 524 28.19 -25.29 -16.67
N GLU A 525 27.56 -26.43 -16.33
CA GLU A 525 27.69 -27.04 -15.00
C GLU A 525 29.16 -27.31 -14.66
N ALA A 526 29.90 -27.99 -15.53
CA ALA A 526 31.32 -28.31 -15.31
C ALA A 526 32.19 -27.06 -15.11
N GLN A 527 31.93 -25.98 -15.87
CA GLN A 527 32.65 -24.71 -15.74
C GLN A 527 32.38 -24.04 -14.39
N ILE A 528 31.14 -24.01 -13.93
CA ILE A 528 30.77 -23.42 -12.65
C ILE A 528 31.33 -24.24 -11.50
N LEU A 529 31.24 -25.58 -11.54
CA LEU A 529 31.82 -26.44 -10.53
C LEU A 529 33.34 -26.28 -10.47
N LYS A 530 34.00 -26.09 -11.61
CA LYS A 530 35.43 -25.75 -11.65
C LYS A 530 35.69 -24.40 -10.99
N SER A 531 34.96 -23.36 -11.33
CA SER A 531 35.08 -22.02 -10.74
C SER A 531 34.91 -22.05 -9.21
N LEU A 532 33.95 -22.81 -8.71
CA LEU A 532 33.74 -23.01 -7.25
C LEU A 532 34.91 -23.76 -6.64
N SER A 533 35.42 -24.79 -7.29
CA SER A 533 36.57 -25.54 -6.82
C SER A 533 37.87 -24.71 -6.81
N ASP A 534 38.07 -23.84 -7.83
CA ASP A 534 39.25 -22.96 -7.91
C ASP A 534 39.23 -21.87 -6.81
N GLN A 535 38.05 -21.50 -6.29
CA GLN A 535 37.89 -20.59 -5.16
C GLN A 535 38.01 -21.27 -3.79
N ARG A 536 38.23 -22.59 -3.76
CA ARG A 536 38.51 -23.36 -2.55
C ARG A 536 39.72 -22.75 -1.82
N GLY A 537 39.62 -22.60 -0.52
CA GLY A 537 40.65 -21.96 0.30
C GLY A 537 40.47 -20.46 0.54
N HIS A 538 39.65 -19.79 -0.28
CA HIS A 538 39.29 -18.37 -0.09
C HIS A 538 37.89 -18.18 0.48
N ARG A 539 36.97 -19.14 0.21
CA ARG A 539 35.57 -19.06 0.61
C ARG A 539 35.07 -20.38 1.16
N ALA A 540 34.17 -20.29 2.14
CA ALA A 540 33.34 -21.40 2.56
C ALA A 540 32.13 -21.50 1.63
N VAL A 541 31.70 -22.72 1.26
CA VAL A 541 30.56 -22.93 0.36
C VAL A 541 29.61 -23.95 0.97
N VAL A 542 28.33 -23.60 1.07
CA VAL A 542 27.26 -24.56 1.31
C VAL A 542 26.56 -24.82 -0.01
N LEU A 543 26.54 -26.06 -0.45
CA LEU A 543 26.05 -26.48 -1.73
C LEU A 543 24.86 -27.44 -1.56
N ILE A 544 23.66 -27.01 -1.89
CA ILE A 544 22.49 -27.88 -1.93
C ILE A 544 22.32 -28.39 -3.36
N SER A 545 22.28 -29.70 -3.53
CA SER A 545 21.98 -30.32 -4.81
C SER A 545 21.52 -31.76 -4.66
N HIS A 546 20.80 -32.24 -5.64
CA HIS A 546 20.47 -33.65 -5.79
C HIS A 546 21.29 -34.32 -6.91
N ARG A 547 22.19 -33.59 -7.61
CA ARG A 547 23.03 -34.08 -8.69
C ARG A 547 24.34 -34.65 -8.13
N PRO A 548 24.72 -35.90 -8.47
CA PRO A 548 26.01 -36.48 -8.05
C PRO A 548 27.23 -35.68 -8.52
N SER A 549 27.16 -35.12 -9.76
CA SER A 549 28.24 -34.28 -10.31
C SER A 549 28.52 -33.05 -9.44
N THR A 550 27.48 -32.38 -8.99
CA THR A 550 27.59 -31.20 -8.13
C THR A 550 28.09 -31.56 -6.74
N MET A 551 27.68 -32.70 -6.18
CA MET A 551 28.15 -33.18 -4.89
C MET A 551 29.61 -33.69 -4.89
N ALA A 552 30.14 -34.02 -6.05
CA ALA A 552 31.53 -34.55 -6.18
C ALA A 552 32.60 -33.51 -5.80
N ILE A 553 32.30 -32.21 -5.78
CA ILE A 553 33.25 -31.17 -5.35
C ILE A 553 33.22 -30.92 -3.82
N ALA A 554 32.25 -31.47 -3.10
CA ALA A 554 32.12 -31.26 -1.66
C ALA A 554 33.18 -32.04 -0.86
N ASP A 555 33.79 -31.37 0.12
CA ASP A 555 34.71 -31.97 1.05
C ASP A 555 34.00 -32.83 2.10
N LYS A 556 32.80 -32.38 2.46
CA LYS A 556 31.92 -33.06 3.42
C LYS A 556 30.46 -33.00 2.91
N THR A 557 29.77 -34.10 3.07
CA THR A 557 28.36 -34.18 2.66
C THR A 557 27.48 -34.56 3.85
N TYR A 558 26.42 -33.79 4.04
CA TYR A 558 25.34 -34.09 4.98
C TYR A 558 24.14 -34.62 4.24
N SER A 559 23.46 -35.61 4.84
CA SER A 559 22.17 -36.10 4.34
C SER A 559 21.04 -35.54 5.19
N MET A 560 20.06 -34.95 4.56
CA MET A 560 18.88 -34.39 5.23
C MET A 560 17.63 -35.19 4.89
N ASP A 561 16.98 -35.73 5.90
CA ASP A 561 15.72 -36.45 5.79
C ASP A 561 14.75 -36.00 6.89
N GLN A 562 13.53 -35.62 6.51
CA GLN A 562 12.47 -35.14 7.42
C GLN A 562 12.97 -34.11 8.47
N GLY A 563 13.75 -33.12 8.04
CA GLY A 563 14.25 -32.05 8.90
C GLY A 563 15.43 -32.42 9.80
N ARG A 564 15.93 -33.65 9.74
CA ARG A 564 17.11 -34.13 10.51
C ARG A 564 18.33 -34.28 9.60
N VAL A 565 19.48 -33.97 10.14
CA VAL A 565 20.77 -34.03 9.44
C VAL A 565 21.56 -35.22 9.97
N SER A 566 22.14 -36.02 9.07
CA SER A 566 23.03 -37.14 9.34
C SER A 566 24.30 -37.08 8.51
#